data_7ee1544af9927a5edb449f4a3008ce5b
#
_entry.id   7ee1544af9927a5edb449f4a3008ce5b
#
_cell.length_a   1.000
_cell.length_b   1.000
_cell.length_c   1.000
_cell.angle_alpha   90.00
_cell.angle_beta   90.00
_cell.angle_gamma   90.00
#
_symmetry.space_group_name_H-M   'P 1'
#
loop_
_entity.id
_entity.type
_entity.pdbx_description
1 polymer ?
#
loop_
_entity_poly.entity_id
_entity_poly.type
_entity_poly.pdbx_seq_one_letter_code
_entity_poly.pdbx_strand_id
1 'polypeptide(L)'
;MTKYFYITTPIYYPSAKPHMGHAYSSIVADFFARFKRIDGFQVHFLTGTDEHGLKIQRAAEKEGMDTLKFCDTISQTFKDLSKTLNLTNTDFIRTTEKRHLK
;
A
#
# COMPACT_ATOMS: atom_id res chain seq x y z
N MET A 1 -20.38 -2.95 -23.23
CA MET A 1 -19.37 -3.87 -22.67
C MET A 1 -18.56 -3.16 -21.60
N THR A 2 -18.44 -3.76 -20.43
CA THR A 2 -17.68 -3.18 -19.32
C THR A 2 -16.18 -3.23 -19.60
N LYS A 3 -15.51 -2.11 -19.45
CA LYS A 3 -14.05 -2.04 -19.59
C LYS A 3 -13.42 -2.05 -18.21
N TYR A 4 -12.34 -2.79 -18.07
CA TYR A 4 -11.63 -2.92 -16.80
C TYR A 4 -10.23 -2.33 -16.91
N PHE A 5 -9.79 -1.69 -15.84
CA PHE A 5 -8.44 -1.14 -15.72
C PHE A 5 -7.88 -1.52 -14.35
N TYR A 6 -6.70 -2.11 -14.35
CA TYR A 6 -6.00 -2.49 -13.14
C TYR A 6 -4.74 -1.66 -13.01
N ILE A 7 -4.55 -1.05 -11.84
CA ILE A 7 -3.36 -0.28 -11.54
C ILE A 7 -2.90 -0.59 -10.12
N THR A 8 -1.59 -0.66 -9.93
CA THR A 8 -1.00 -0.89 -8.62
C THR A 8 0.18 0.05 -8.43
N THR A 9 0.40 0.46 -7.18
CA THR A 9 1.68 1.04 -6.79
C THR A 9 2.67 -0.09 -6.54
N PRO A 10 3.99 0.19 -6.48
CA PRO A 10 4.89 -0.74 -5.81
C PRO A 10 4.38 -0.94 -4.38
N ILE A 11 4.48 -2.16 -3.87
CA ILE A 11 4.19 -2.37 -2.45
C ILE A 11 5.37 -1.86 -1.64
N TYR A 12 5.08 -1.16 -0.55
CA TYR A 12 6.08 -0.41 0.20
C TYR A 12 6.61 -1.22 1.38
N TYR A 13 7.92 -1.07 1.68
CA TYR A 13 8.51 -1.68 2.86
C TYR A 13 8.09 -0.90 4.11
N PRO A 14 7.43 -1.53 5.08
CA PRO A 14 7.04 -0.87 6.32
C PRO A 14 8.19 -0.88 7.34
N SER A 15 9.40 -0.54 6.91
CA SER A 15 10.56 -0.43 7.79
C SER A 15 10.59 0.90 8.53
N ALA A 16 9.83 1.89 8.05
CA ALA A 16 9.68 3.21 8.64
C ALA A 16 8.39 3.85 8.14
N LYS A 17 8.01 4.97 8.75
CA LYS A 17 6.83 5.73 8.33
C LYS A 17 6.94 6.19 6.87
N PRO A 18 5.81 6.41 6.18
CA PRO A 18 5.82 6.89 4.80
C PRO A 18 6.55 8.21 4.64
N HIS A 19 7.13 8.43 3.47
CA HIS A 19 7.77 9.70 3.10
C HIS A 19 7.26 10.20 1.74
N MET A 20 7.82 11.31 1.26
CA MET A 20 7.38 11.96 0.02
C MET A 20 7.40 11.04 -1.22
N GLY A 21 8.38 10.14 -1.29
CA GLY A 21 8.45 9.18 -2.40
C GLY A 21 7.25 8.26 -2.43
N HIS A 22 6.79 7.78 -1.28
CA HIS A 22 5.59 6.97 -1.18
C HIS A 22 4.34 7.76 -1.58
N ALA A 23 4.24 9.00 -1.11
CA ALA A 23 3.13 9.88 -1.47
C ALA A 23 3.10 10.13 -2.98
N TYR A 24 4.24 10.40 -3.59
CA TYR A 24 4.36 10.67 -5.02
C TYR A 24 3.83 9.49 -5.85
N SER A 25 4.33 8.28 -5.59
CA SER A 25 3.91 7.09 -6.33
C SER A 25 2.41 6.84 -6.18
N SER A 26 1.89 7.01 -4.97
CA SER A 26 0.48 6.79 -4.68
C SER A 26 -0.41 7.82 -5.38
N ILE A 27 0.00 9.08 -5.39
CA ILE A 27 -0.76 10.16 -6.05
C ILE A 27 -0.78 9.97 -7.56
N VAL A 28 0.34 9.58 -8.17
CA VAL A 28 0.41 9.31 -9.61
C VAL A 28 -0.52 8.16 -9.98
N ALA A 29 -0.49 7.06 -9.23
CA ALA A 29 -1.39 5.94 -9.49
C ALA A 29 -2.85 6.34 -9.32
N ASP A 30 -3.16 7.13 -8.29
CA ASP A 30 -4.50 7.61 -8.03
C ASP A 30 -5.00 8.53 -9.14
N PHE A 31 -4.13 9.36 -9.70
CA PHE A 31 -4.47 10.21 -10.84
C PHE A 31 -4.97 9.34 -12.01
N PHE A 32 -4.23 8.29 -12.38
CA PHE A 32 -4.64 7.41 -13.46
C PHE A 32 -5.92 6.64 -13.13
N ALA A 33 -6.08 6.21 -11.88
CA ALA A 33 -7.29 5.53 -11.46
C ALA A 33 -8.52 6.43 -11.62
N ARG A 34 -8.42 7.69 -11.18
CA ARG A 34 -9.52 8.66 -11.31
C ARG A 34 -9.83 8.98 -12.76
N PHE A 35 -8.79 9.18 -13.57
CA PHE A 35 -8.95 9.42 -15.00
C PHE A 35 -9.69 8.27 -15.68
N LYS A 36 -9.30 7.04 -15.41
CA LYS A 36 -9.91 5.87 -16.02
C LYS A 36 -11.38 5.69 -15.58
N ARG A 37 -11.70 6.03 -14.34
CA ARG A 37 -13.10 6.00 -13.89
C ARG A 37 -13.96 7.02 -14.63
N ILE A 38 -13.43 8.23 -14.85
CA ILE A 38 -14.12 9.26 -15.62
C ILE A 38 -14.31 8.80 -17.07
N ASP A 39 -13.35 8.05 -17.61
CA ASP A 39 -13.38 7.51 -18.96
C ASP A 39 -14.25 6.25 -19.08
N GLY A 40 -14.98 5.88 -18.05
CA GLY A 40 -15.94 4.78 -18.06
C GLY A 40 -15.40 3.41 -17.73
N PHE A 41 -14.15 3.32 -17.25
CA PHE A 41 -13.57 2.03 -16.86
C PHE A 41 -13.95 1.67 -15.44
N GLN A 42 -14.13 0.36 -15.19
CA GLN A 42 -14.12 -0.16 -13.83
C GLN A 42 -12.66 -0.35 -13.42
N VAL A 43 -12.28 0.30 -12.32
CA VAL A 43 -10.87 0.36 -11.90
C VAL A 43 -10.66 -0.45 -10.64
N HIS A 44 -9.65 -1.33 -10.68
CA HIS A 44 -9.10 -1.95 -9.48
C HIS A 44 -7.74 -1.31 -9.22
N PHE A 45 -7.64 -0.61 -8.10
CA PHE A 45 -6.43 0.11 -7.69
C PHE A 45 -5.91 -0.50 -6.40
N LEU A 46 -4.78 -1.21 -6.50
CA LEU A 46 -4.17 -1.92 -5.39
C LEU A 46 -2.91 -1.21 -4.92
N THR A 47 -2.79 -1.06 -3.61
CA THR A 47 -1.55 -0.66 -2.94
C THR A 47 -1.34 -1.57 -1.74
N GLY A 48 -0.24 -1.44 -1.06
CA GLY A 48 0.01 -2.30 0.10
C GLY A 48 1.43 -2.20 0.63
N THR A 49 1.75 -3.14 1.52
CA THR A 49 3.07 -3.21 2.17
C THR A 49 3.70 -4.59 1.98
N ASP A 50 5.01 -4.59 1.71
CA ASP A 50 5.83 -5.80 1.65
C ASP A 50 6.46 -6.02 3.03
N GLU A 51 5.94 -7.01 3.76
CA GLU A 51 6.23 -7.19 5.18
C GLU A 51 7.23 -8.32 5.46
N HIS A 52 7.97 -8.74 4.46
CA HIS A 52 8.98 -9.78 4.60
C HIS A 52 10.38 -9.23 4.40
N GLY A 53 11.37 -9.92 4.96
CA GLY A 53 12.77 -9.60 4.74
C GLY A 53 13.51 -9.18 6.00
N LEU A 54 14.83 -9.25 5.90
CA LEU A 54 15.74 -9.00 7.02
C LEU A 54 15.70 -7.54 7.49
N LYS A 55 15.52 -6.60 6.56
CA LYS A 55 15.47 -5.18 6.89
C LYS A 55 14.31 -4.85 7.84
N ILE A 56 13.16 -5.46 7.60
CA ILE A 56 11.98 -5.27 8.45
C ILE A 56 12.18 -5.92 9.81
N GLN A 57 12.74 -7.11 9.82
CA GLN A 57 13.06 -7.83 11.05
C GLN A 57 14.01 -7.03 11.93
N ARG A 58 15.06 -6.45 11.34
CA ARG A 58 16.01 -5.61 12.05
C ARG A 58 15.37 -4.32 12.57
N ALA A 59 14.49 -3.71 11.78
CA ALA A 59 13.78 -2.51 12.22
C ALA A 59 12.89 -2.81 13.43
N ALA A 60 12.20 -3.94 13.42
CA ALA A 60 11.37 -4.37 14.54
C ALA A 60 12.20 -4.63 15.80
N GLU A 61 13.33 -5.29 15.66
CA GLU A 61 14.25 -5.55 16.77
C GLU A 61 14.78 -4.25 17.39
N LYS A 62 15.11 -3.28 16.57
CA LYS A 62 15.58 -1.96 17.02
C LYS A 62 14.54 -1.25 17.90
N GLU A 63 13.26 -1.43 17.57
CA GLU A 63 12.15 -0.86 18.34
C GLU A 63 11.73 -1.74 19.52
N GLY A 64 12.35 -2.91 19.69
CA GLY A 64 11.99 -3.84 20.76
C GLY A 64 10.64 -4.49 20.55
N MET A 65 10.21 -4.64 19.30
CA MET A 65 8.88 -5.17 18.97
C MET A 65 8.98 -6.50 18.23
N ASP A 66 7.95 -7.32 18.38
CA ASP A 66 7.72 -8.47 17.52
C ASP A 66 7.53 -7.98 16.07
N THR A 67 8.09 -8.73 15.11
CA THR A 67 8.10 -8.32 13.70
C THR A 67 6.67 -8.08 13.17
N LEU A 68 5.73 -8.98 13.44
CA LEU A 68 4.36 -8.81 12.97
C LEU A 68 3.68 -7.59 13.58
N LYS A 69 3.87 -7.37 14.88
CA LYS A 69 3.32 -6.19 15.57
C LYS A 69 3.91 -4.90 15.01
N PHE A 70 5.21 -4.90 14.74
CA PHE A 70 5.87 -3.76 14.09
C PHE A 70 5.23 -3.49 12.73
N CYS A 71 5.03 -4.53 11.92
CA CYS A 71 4.38 -4.39 10.62
C CYS A 71 2.93 -3.90 10.75
N ASP A 72 2.19 -4.38 11.74
CA ASP A 72 0.83 -3.90 12.00
C ASP A 72 0.81 -2.39 12.25
N THR A 73 1.74 -1.92 13.07
CA THR A 73 1.84 -0.50 13.42
C THR A 73 2.22 0.36 12.21
N ILE A 74 3.26 -0.05 11.48
CA ILE A 74 3.76 0.76 10.36
C ILE A 74 2.82 0.69 9.17
N SER A 75 2.25 -0.46 8.84
CA SER A 75 1.30 -0.54 7.71
C SER A 75 0.06 0.31 7.96
N GLN A 76 -0.34 0.49 9.22
CA GLN A 76 -1.42 1.41 9.54
C GLN A 76 -1.07 2.86 9.15
N THR A 77 0.21 3.27 9.30
CA THR A 77 0.63 4.62 8.87
C THR A 77 0.50 4.79 7.36
N PHE A 78 0.73 3.74 6.56
CA PHE A 78 0.50 3.79 5.11
C PHE A 78 -0.99 3.86 4.77
N LYS A 79 -1.83 3.15 5.51
CA LYS A 79 -3.29 3.27 5.35
C LYS A 79 -3.77 4.68 5.70
N ASP A 80 -3.22 5.26 6.76
CA ASP A 80 -3.55 6.62 7.18
C ASP A 80 -3.12 7.64 6.13
N LEU A 81 -1.97 7.42 5.48
CA LEU A 81 -1.53 8.26 4.36
C LEU A 81 -2.55 8.25 3.23
N SER A 82 -3.10 7.09 2.90
CA SER A 82 -4.13 6.97 1.87
C SER A 82 -5.35 7.82 2.20
N LYS A 83 -5.76 7.84 3.48
CA LYS A 83 -6.87 8.68 3.93
C LYS A 83 -6.53 10.15 3.86
N THR A 84 -5.35 10.53 4.33
CA THR A 84 -4.90 11.92 4.35
C THR A 84 -4.85 12.51 2.94
N LEU A 85 -4.39 11.73 1.96
CA LEU A 85 -4.28 12.15 0.57
C LEU A 85 -5.58 11.92 -0.22
N ASN A 86 -6.60 11.38 0.42
CA ASN A 86 -7.87 11.05 -0.22
C ASN A 86 -7.67 10.15 -1.46
N LEU A 87 -6.83 9.15 -1.33
CA LEU A 87 -6.58 8.19 -2.41
C LEU A 87 -7.80 7.29 -2.62
N THR A 88 -8.00 6.88 -3.87
CA THR A 88 -9.16 6.08 -4.27
C THR A 88 -8.80 4.60 -4.48
N ASN A 89 -7.77 4.11 -3.80
CA ASN A 89 -7.43 2.69 -3.88
C ASN A 89 -8.61 1.82 -3.41
N THR A 90 -8.85 0.77 -4.16
CA THR A 90 -9.96 -0.16 -3.89
C THR A 90 -9.55 -1.24 -2.92
N ASP A 91 -8.26 -1.45 -2.73
CA ASP A 91 -7.75 -2.48 -1.83
C ASP A 91 -6.38 -2.08 -1.28
N PHE A 92 -6.04 -2.67 -0.15
CA PHE A 92 -4.73 -2.53 0.49
C PHE A 92 -4.30 -3.93 0.90
N ILE A 93 -3.22 -4.45 0.31
CA ILE A 93 -2.73 -5.79 0.61
C ILE A 93 -1.48 -5.73 1.47
N ARG A 94 -1.45 -6.61 2.45
CA ARG A 94 -0.25 -6.87 3.28
C ARG A 94 0.27 -8.25 2.92
N THR A 95 1.57 -8.38 2.67
CA THR A 95 2.13 -9.68 2.26
C THR A 95 2.04 -10.73 3.35
N THR A 96 1.73 -10.36 4.59
CA THR A 96 1.46 -11.29 5.69
C THR A 96 0.03 -11.77 5.76
N GLU A 97 -0.89 -11.23 4.94
CA GLU A 97 -2.28 -11.69 4.93
C GLU A 97 -2.39 -13.09 4.32
N LYS A 98 -3.34 -13.87 4.83
CA LYS A 98 -3.58 -15.23 4.33
C LYS A 98 -3.88 -15.25 2.85
N ARG A 99 -4.65 -14.28 2.34
CA ARG A 99 -5.01 -14.19 0.93
C ARG A 99 -3.79 -13.96 0.03
N HIS A 100 -2.74 -13.31 0.54
CA HIS A 100 -1.48 -13.12 -0.20
C HIS A 100 -0.65 -14.41 -0.19
N LEU A 101 -0.66 -15.14 0.92
CA LEU A 101 0.13 -16.36 1.10
C LEU A 101 -0.39 -17.55 0.29
N LYS A 102 -1.59 -17.47 -0.24
CA LYS A 102 -2.13 -18.46 -1.17
C LYS A 102 -1.49 -18.29 -2.54
#